data_6635035a93b58300bf6a337575518699
#
_entry.id   6635035a93b58300bf6a337575518699
#
_cell.length_a   1.000
_cell.length_b   1.000
_cell.length_c   1.000
_cell.angle_alpha   90.00
_cell.angle_beta   90.00
_cell.angle_gamma   90.00
#
_symmetry.space_group_name_H-M   'P 1'
#
loop_
_entity.id
_entity.type
_entity.pdbx_description
1 polymer ?
#
loop_
_entity_poly.entity_id
_entity_poly.type
_entity_poly.pdbx_seq_one_letter_code
_entity_poly.pdbx_strand_id
1 'polypeptide(L)'
;MPTITQLIRKGREKVTSKSNSPILQSCPQKRGVCLSVKTQTPKKPNSALRKIARVRLTNTIEGTCYIPGIGHNLQEHSVVLIRGGKVRDLPGVRYHIIRGALDAAGVAKRMQGRSLYGAKRPKK
;
A
#
# COMPACT_ATOMS: atom_id res chain seq x y z
N MET A 1 -30.20 -26.86 -3.22
CA MET A 1 -30.52 -26.22 -4.50
C MET A 1 -31.85 -25.48 -4.39
N PRO A 2 -31.94 -24.24 -4.82
CA PRO A 2 -33.20 -23.53 -4.83
C PRO A 2 -34.11 -24.05 -5.93
N THR A 3 -35.42 -24.05 -5.67
CA THR A 3 -36.39 -24.42 -6.65
C THR A 3 -36.63 -23.28 -7.65
N ILE A 4 -37.27 -23.61 -8.78
CA ILE A 4 -37.62 -22.60 -9.80
C ILE A 4 -38.50 -21.51 -9.19
N THR A 5 -39.44 -21.89 -8.33
CA THR A 5 -40.33 -20.93 -7.65
C THR A 5 -39.56 -19.98 -6.76
N GLN A 6 -38.54 -20.48 -6.06
CA GLN A 6 -37.68 -19.64 -5.21
C GLN A 6 -36.85 -18.65 -6.03
N LEU A 7 -36.36 -19.06 -7.19
CA LEU A 7 -35.62 -18.18 -8.08
C LEU A 7 -36.51 -17.12 -8.73
N ILE A 8 -37.78 -17.41 -8.94
CA ILE A 8 -38.73 -16.41 -9.43
C ILE A 8 -39.02 -15.36 -8.39
N ARG A 9 -39.16 -15.75 -7.10
CA ARG A 9 -39.40 -14.82 -6.01
C ARG A 9 -38.19 -13.95 -5.71
N LYS A 10 -37.00 -14.59 -5.61
CA LYS A 10 -35.74 -13.93 -5.31
C LYS A 10 -34.72 -14.38 -6.33
N GLY A 11 -34.52 -13.56 -7.35
CA GLY A 11 -33.51 -13.84 -8.35
C GLY A 11 -32.13 -13.95 -7.70
N ARG A 12 -31.20 -14.53 -8.43
CA ARG A 12 -29.82 -14.62 -7.98
C ARG A 12 -29.20 -13.23 -8.01
N GLU A 13 -28.67 -12.81 -6.88
CA GLU A 13 -27.94 -11.55 -6.78
C GLU A 13 -26.46 -11.83 -6.91
N LYS A 14 -25.79 -11.01 -7.71
CA LYS A 14 -24.34 -11.10 -7.84
C LYS A 14 -23.70 -10.53 -6.58
N VAL A 15 -22.89 -11.36 -5.92
CA VAL A 15 -22.18 -10.92 -4.73
C VAL A 15 -21.11 -9.94 -5.14
N THR A 16 -21.16 -8.74 -4.56
CA THR A 16 -20.11 -7.74 -4.78
C THR A 16 -19.04 -7.89 -3.70
N SER A 17 -17.79 -7.91 -4.13
CA SER A 17 -16.68 -7.99 -3.21
C SER A 17 -16.22 -6.59 -2.80
N LYS A 18 -15.84 -6.45 -1.52
CA LYS A 18 -15.26 -5.20 -1.04
C LYS A 18 -13.82 -5.10 -1.51
N SER A 19 -13.41 -3.89 -1.90
CA SER A 19 -12.03 -3.62 -2.25
C SER A 19 -11.14 -3.72 -1.00
N ASN A 20 -9.94 -4.26 -1.18
CA ASN A 20 -8.93 -4.26 -0.12
C ASN A 20 -8.19 -2.92 -0.04
N SER A 21 -8.46 -2.01 -0.97
CA SER A 21 -7.81 -0.69 -1.03
C SER A 21 -8.85 0.42 -1.17
N PRO A 22 -9.73 0.59 -0.16
CA PRO A 22 -10.86 1.53 -0.29
C PRO A 22 -10.43 2.98 -0.42
N ILE A 23 -9.29 3.38 0.14
CA ILE A 23 -8.86 4.77 0.08
C ILE A 23 -8.34 5.18 -1.30
N LEU A 24 -8.02 4.22 -2.16
CA LEU A 24 -7.57 4.51 -3.53
C LEU A 24 -8.73 4.86 -4.46
N GLN A 25 -9.96 4.50 -4.11
CA GLN A 25 -11.18 4.82 -4.88
C GLN A 25 -11.05 4.43 -6.35
N SER A 26 -10.70 3.17 -6.60
CA SER A 26 -10.55 2.59 -7.94
C SER A 26 -9.41 3.20 -8.77
N CYS A 27 -8.45 3.85 -8.14
CA CYS A 27 -7.25 4.35 -8.79
C CYS A 27 -6.10 3.36 -8.58
N PRO A 28 -5.22 3.14 -9.59
CA PRO A 28 -4.06 2.25 -9.38
C PRO A 28 -3.05 2.82 -8.40
N GLN A 29 -2.86 4.14 -8.40
CA GLN A 29 -1.99 4.84 -7.45
C GLN A 29 -2.64 6.16 -7.07
N LYS A 30 -2.20 6.72 -5.94
CA LYS A 30 -2.70 8.02 -5.49
C LYS A 30 -1.60 8.74 -4.74
N ARG A 31 -1.53 10.06 -4.95
CA ARG A 31 -0.56 10.91 -4.26
C ARG A 31 -1.06 11.25 -2.87
N GLY A 32 -0.12 11.35 -1.94
CA GLY A 32 -0.46 11.74 -0.57
C GLY A 32 0.71 12.44 0.11
N VAL A 33 0.43 12.97 1.29
CA VAL A 33 1.43 13.65 2.13
C VAL A 33 1.60 12.86 3.41
N CYS A 34 2.85 12.60 3.80
CA CYS A 34 3.15 11.87 5.03
C CYS A 34 2.78 12.71 6.24
N LEU A 35 1.92 12.15 7.11
CA LEU A 35 1.57 12.78 8.38
C LEU A 35 2.55 12.40 9.48
N SER A 36 3.02 11.16 9.47
CA SER A 36 4.03 10.67 10.39
C SER A 36 4.73 9.47 9.77
N VAL A 37 5.99 9.27 10.13
CA VAL A 37 6.79 8.12 9.70
C VAL A 37 7.31 7.43 10.94
N LYS A 38 7.05 6.13 11.06
CA LYS A 38 7.43 5.37 12.25
C LYS A 38 7.68 3.91 11.90
N THR A 39 8.07 3.13 12.90
CA THR A 39 8.25 1.70 12.75
C THR A 39 7.13 0.96 13.47
N GLN A 40 6.85 -0.25 13.02
CA GLN A 40 5.85 -1.11 13.63
C GLN A 40 6.36 -2.55 13.65
N THR A 41 6.07 -3.25 14.74
CA THR A 41 6.39 -4.68 14.82
C THR A 41 5.33 -5.48 14.06
N PRO A 42 5.73 -6.53 13.32
CA PRO A 42 4.76 -7.39 12.64
C PRO A 42 4.05 -8.30 13.63
N LYS A 43 2.96 -8.94 13.20
CA LYS A 43 2.29 -9.90 14.06
C LYS A 43 3.10 -11.19 14.20
N LYS A 44 2.86 -11.92 15.28
CA LYS A 44 3.49 -13.21 15.53
C LYS A 44 3.28 -14.16 14.35
N PRO A 45 4.24 -15.01 13.97
CA PRO A 45 5.49 -15.29 14.68
C PRO A 45 6.68 -14.42 14.25
N ASN A 46 6.46 -13.39 13.43
CA ASN A 46 7.55 -12.58 12.91
C ASN A 46 7.96 -11.50 13.91
N SER A 47 9.21 -11.09 13.80
CA SER A 47 9.77 -10.03 14.65
C SER A 47 10.73 -9.18 13.82
N ALA A 48 10.50 -7.88 13.81
CA ALA A 48 11.33 -6.91 13.09
C ALA A 48 10.83 -5.50 13.38
N LEU A 49 11.53 -4.51 12.85
CA LEU A 49 11.03 -3.13 12.85
C LEU A 49 10.66 -2.77 11.41
N ARG A 50 9.37 -2.87 11.10
CA ARG A 50 8.86 -2.53 9.75
C ARG A 50 8.64 -1.02 9.67
N LYS A 51 9.11 -0.42 8.59
CA LYS A 51 8.96 1.02 8.36
C LYS A 51 7.58 1.28 7.76
N ILE A 52 6.80 2.15 8.39
CA ILE A 52 5.48 2.54 7.92
C ILE A 52 5.33 4.05 7.96
N ALA A 53 4.36 4.56 7.21
CA ALA A 53 4.02 5.97 7.20
C ALA A 53 2.51 6.14 7.20
N ARG A 54 2.03 7.09 7.99
CA ARG A 54 0.65 7.51 7.94
C ARG A 54 0.54 8.62 6.88
N VAL A 55 -0.28 8.41 5.87
CA VAL A 55 -0.36 9.29 4.70
C VAL A 55 -1.78 9.78 4.52
N ARG A 56 -1.94 11.09 4.28
CA ARG A 56 -3.21 11.68 3.85
C ARG A 56 -3.20 11.83 2.33
N LEU A 57 -4.15 11.20 1.67
CA LEU A 57 -4.26 11.24 0.22
C LEU A 57 -4.91 12.53 -0.27
N THR A 58 -4.84 12.77 -1.58
CA THR A 58 -5.45 13.95 -2.20
C THR A 58 -6.98 14.00 -2.05
N ASN A 59 -7.61 12.84 -1.78
CA ASN A 59 -9.05 12.76 -1.50
C ASN A 59 -9.37 12.95 0.00
N THR A 60 -8.43 13.43 0.79
CA THR A 60 -8.50 13.68 2.23
C THR A 60 -8.63 12.44 3.12
N ILE A 61 -8.58 11.25 2.56
CA ILE A 61 -8.64 10.00 3.34
C ILE A 61 -7.23 9.62 3.80
N GLU A 62 -7.10 9.22 5.06
CA GLU A 62 -5.83 8.80 5.63
C GLU A 62 -5.67 7.29 5.61
N GLY A 63 -4.45 6.83 5.38
CA GLY A 63 -4.14 5.40 5.42
C GLY A 63 -2.74 5.16 5.90
N THR A 64 -2.49 3.94 6.40
CA THR A 64 -1.16 3.50 6.81
C THR A 64 -0.51 2.75 5.66
N CYS A 65 0.68 3.16 5.26
CA CYS A 65 1.40 2.64 4.11
C CYS A 65 2.73 2.05 4.52
N TYR A 66 3.12 0.96 3.87
CA TYR A 66 4.41 0.32 4.09
C TYR A 66 5.48 0.96 3.21
N ILE A 67 6.66 1.17 3.76
CA ILE A 67 7.81 1.68 3.03
C ILE A 67 8.70 0.50 2.67
N PRO A 68 8.68 0.03 1.40
CA PRO A 68 9.46 -1.15 1.03
C PRO A 68 10.95 -0.85 0.89
N GLY A 69 11.76 -1.89 1.02
CA GLY A 69 13.19 -1.81 0.83
C GLY A 69 13.95 -1.46 2.09
N ILE A 70 15.25 -1.22 1.94
CA ILE A 70 16.15 -0.92 3.05
C ILE A 70 16.32 0.59 3.16
N GLY A 71 15.98 1.14 4.32
CA GLY A 71 16.13 2.57 4.57
C GLY A 71 15.19 3.44 3.76
N HIS A 72 15.07 4.69 4.14
CA HIS A 72 14.26 5.67 3.42
C HIS A 72 14.69 7.07 3.81
N ASN A 73 14.25 8.06 3.02
CA ASN A 73 14.50 9.47 3.29
C ASN A 73 13.22 10.23 3.63
N LEU A 74 12.15 9.50 3.95
CA LEU A 74 10.86 10.10 4.22
C LEU A 74 10.78 10.68 5.62
N GLN A 75 10.04 11.78 5.73
CA GLN A 75 9.79 12.46 6.98
C GLN A 75 8.41 13.10 6.93
N GLU A 76 7.99 13.71 8.02
CA GLU A 76 6.72 14.41 8.07
C GLU A 76 6.64 15.46 6.94
N HIS A 77 5.49 15.53 6.28
CA HIS A 77 5.20 16.42 5.15
C HIS A 77 5.85 16.01 3.82
N SER A 78 6.51 14.85 3.75
CA SER A 78 7.00 14.34 2.46
C SER A 78 5.82 13.95 1.56
N VAL A 79 5.93 14.28 0.27
CA VAL A 79 4.91 13.90 -0.73
C VAL A 79 5.29 12.56 -1.32
N VAL A 80 4.35 11.62 -1.31
CA VAL A 80 4.60 10.24 -1.77
C VAL A 80 3.48 9.78 -2.67
N LEU A 81 3.79 8.78 -3.49
CA LEU A 81 2.82 8.08 -4.33
C LEU A 81 2.58 6.71 -3.73
N ILE A 82 1.33 6.34 -3.51
CA ILE A 82 1.00 5.05 -2.91
C ILE A 82 0.20 4.18 -3.87
N ARG A 83 0.30 2.87 -3.67
CA ARG A 83 -0.44 1.86 -4.41
C ARG A 83 -1.07 0.87 -3.46
N GLY A 84 -2.02 0.09 -3.95
CA GLY A 84 -2.59 -0.99 -3.16
C GLY A 84 -1.58 -2.13 -2.97
N GLY A 85 -1.79 -2.88 -1.94
CA GLY A 85 -0.96 -4.04 -1.62
C GLY A 85 -0.92 -4.25 -0.13
N LYS A 86 -1.62 -5.30 0.34
CA LYS A 86 -1.68 -5.60 1.75
C LYS A 86 -0.37 -6.22 2.24
N VAL A 87 0.11 -5.76 3.38
CA VAL A 87 1.27 -6.37 4.05
C VAL A 87 0.74 -7.40 5.05
N ARG A 88 1.06 -8.67 4.79
CA ARG A 88 0.54 -9.78 5.58
C ARG A 88 0.98 -9.72 7.04
N ASP A 89 2.23 -9.30 7.28
CA ASP A 89 2.82 -9.24 8.61
C ASP A 89 2.31 -8.08 9.46
N LEU A 90 1.73 -7.05 8.83
CA LEU A 90 1.36 -5.83 9.53
C LEU A 90 -0.15 -5.65 9.50
N PRO A 91 -0.81 -5.65 10.67
CA PRO A 91 -2.27 -5.46 10.71
C PRO A 91 -2.65 -4.03 10.30
N GLY A 92 -3.67 -3.91 9.45
CA GLY A 92 -4.17 -2.63 9.00
C GLY A 92 -3.35 -1.92 7.95
N VAL A 93 -2.24 -2.50 7.50
CA VAL A 93 -1.41 -1.91 6.44
C VAL A 93 -1.81 -2.55 5.12
N ARG A 94 -2.51 -1.78 4.27
CA ARG A 94 -3.06 -2.27 3.00
C ARG A 94 -2.46 -1.59 1.78
N TYR A 95 -1.44 -0.77 1.99
CA TYR A 95 -0.89 0.08 0.93
C TYR A 95 0.62 0.07 1.01
N HIS A 96 1.24 0.38 -0.13
CA HIS A 96 2.70 0.50 -0.24
C HIS A 96 3.05 1.85 -0.81
N ILE A 97 4.13 2.45 -0.32
CA ILE A 97 4.70 3.65 -0.92
C ILE A 97 5.57 3.22 -2.10
N ILE A 98 5.40 3.88 -3.25
CA ILE A 98 6.19 3.58 -4.45
C ILE A 98 7.54 4.27 -4.32
N ARG A 99 8.62 3.48 -4.30
CA ARG A 99 9.97 4.00 -4.21
C ARG A 99 10.41 4.58 -5.56
N GLY A 100 11.18 5.66 -5.51
CA GLY A 100 11.68 6.33 -6.71
C GLY A 100 10.70 7.29 -7.34
N ALA A 101 9.59 7.60 -6.68
CA ALA A 101 8.58 8.54 -7.16
C ALA A 101 8.40 9.66 -6.12
N LEU A 102 8.20 10.88 -6.61
CA LEU A 102 8.01 12.07 -5.76
C LEU A 102 9.15 12.18 -4.73
N ASP A 103 8.81 12.33 -3.44
CA ASP A 103 9.82 12.51 -2.39
C ASP A 103 10.46 11.20 -1.91
N ALA A 104 9.91 10.06 -2.31
CA ALA A 104 10.45 8.77 -1.90
C ALA A 104 11.59 8.35 -2.84
N ALA A 105 12.82 8.42 -2.34
CA ALA A 105 13.98 8.00 -3.12
C ALA A 105 14.00 6.48 -3.28
N GLY A 106 14.64 6.00 -4.34
CA GLY A 106 14.84 4.58 -4.53
C GLY A 106 15.81 3.99 -3.51
N VAL A 107 15.87 2.66 -3.45
CA VAL A 107 16.78 1.97 -2.53
C VAL A 107 18.20 2.10 -3.08
N ALA A 108 19.10 2.68 -2.27
CA ALA A 108 20.49 2.89 -2.65
C ALA A 108 21.22 1.55 -2.79
N LYS A 109 22.12 1.47 -3.76
CA LYS A 109 22.99 0.30 -3.99
C LYS A 109 22.27 -1.00 -4.28
N ARG A 110 21.01 -0.94 -4.63
CA ARG A 110 20.26 -2.15 -4.98
C ARG A 110 20.55 -2.56 -6.42
N MET A 111 20.87 -3.82 -6.62
CA MET A 111 21.25 -4.35 -7.94
C MET A 111 20.22 -5.28 -8.55
N GLN A 112 19.40 -5.95 -7.72
CA GLN A 112 18.39 -6.91 -8.17
C GLN A 112 16.98 -6.38 -7.87
N GLY A 113 16.05 -6.61 -8.80
CA GLY A 113 14.67 -6.17 -8.64
C GLY A 113 14.54 -4.66 -8.52
N ARG A 114 15.35 -3.92 -9.24
CA ARG A 114 15.46 -2.47 -9.12
C ARG A 114 14.14 -1.73 -9.36
N SER A 115 13.35 -2.21 -10.31
CA SER A 115 12.06 -1.57 -10.62
C SER A 115 11.08 -1.63 -9.47
N LEU A 116 11.16 -2.66 -8.62
CA LEU A 116 10.29 -2.79 -7.46
C LEU A 116 10.62 -1.79 -6.35
N TYR A 117 11.86 -1.31 -6.32
CA TYR A 117 12.34 -0.44 -5.25
C TYR A 117 12.84 0.92 -5.77
N GLY A 118 12.50 1.26 -7.00
CA GLY A 118 12.81 2.56 -7.57
C GLY A 118 14.29 2.84 -7.79
N ALA A 119 15.11 1.80 -7.90
CA ALA A 119 16.53 1.97 -8.11
C ALA A 119 16.85 2.12 -9.60
N LYS A 120 17.71 3.07 -9.93
CA LYS A 120 18.12 3.30 -11.30
C LYS A 120 19.19 2.29 -11.73
N ARG A 121 19.30 2.08 -13.06
CA ARG A 121 20.33 1.20 -13.60
C ARG A 121 21.71 1.75 -13.23
N PRO A 122 22.58 0.91 -12.66
CA PRO A 122 23.92 1.39 -12.33
C PRO A 122 24.71 1.75 -13.58
N LYS A 123 25.40 2.86 -13.51
CA LYS A 123 26.27 3.28 -14.60
C LYS A 123 27.55 2.46 -14.53
N LYS A 124 27.99 1.98 -15.68
CA LYS A 124 29.29 1.33 -15.77
C LYS A 124 30.40 2.38 -15.90
#